data_32c159776c3328aa6bfbed127357a966
#
_entry.id   32c159776c3328aa6bfbed127357a966
#
_cell.length_a   1.000
_cell.length_b   1.000
_cell.length_c   1.000
_cell.angle_alpha   90.00
_cell.angle_beta   90.00
_cell.angle_gamma   90.00
#
_symmetry.space_group_name_H-M   'P 1'
#
loop_
_entity.id
_entity.type
_entity.pdbx_description
1 polymer ?
#
loop_
_entity_poly.entity_id
_entity_poly.type
_entity_poly.pdbx_seq_one_letter_code
_entity_poly.pdbx_strand_id
1 'polypeptide(L)'
;TLTIEQHQVIAKEAMLHPLDTLPTVETHFDEEGKALLNEPVIHHPVHLENKTDVITQTTYLLAESVFEFTNADCAIINAGLIVQGIQADQVTEYDIHRMLPHPINLVRVKVTGTELKNVIIKSQKQEYLHEHAQGLGFRGDIFGGYILYNLGFIESEARYFINGEDIDDEQYYTLGTVDMYTFGRYFPMLKGLPTEYLMPEFLRDIFKEKLLNY
;
A
#
# COMPACT_ATOMS: atom_id res chain seq x y z
N THR A 1 -28.07 3.51 19.74
CA THR A 1 -29.52 3.33 19.48
C THR A 1 -30.07 4.54 18.75
N LEU A 2 -30.92 4.35 17.76
CA LEU A 2 -31.71 5.36 17.09
C LEU A 2 -33.19 5.09 17.35
N THR A 3 -33.93 6.13 17.78
CA THR A 3 -35.38 6.04 17.83
C THR A 3 -35.92 6.75 16.58
N ILE A 4 -36.72 6.01 15.80
CA ILE A 4 -37.27 6.52 14.54
C ILE A 4 -38.79 6.51 14.62
N GLU A 5 -39.41 7.65 14.37
CA GLU A 5 -40.87 7.79 14.24
C GLU A 5 -41.18 8.50 12.93
N GLN A 6 -42.20 8.05 12.21
CA GLN A 6 -42.64 8.60 10.93
C GLN A 6 -41.48 8.88 9.96
N HIS A 7 -40.51 7.94 9.84
CA HIS A 7 -39.31 8.04 9.02
C HIS A 7 -38.30 9.15 9.44
N GLN A 8 -38.46 9.73 10.64
CA GLN A 8 -37.54 10.71 11.19
C GLN A 8 -36.85 10.17 12.43
N VAL A 9 -35.55 10.47 12.57
CA VAL A 9 -34.80 10.16 13.78
C VAL A 9 -35.14 11.18 14.84
N ILE A 10 -35.90 10.74 15.88
CA ILE A 10 -36.37 11.59 16.98
C ILE A 10 -35.44 11.54 18.20
N ALA A 11 -34.64 10.50 18.35
CA ALA A 11 -33.61 10.40 19.40
C ALA A 11 -32.42 9.60 18.95
N LYS A 12 -31.23 9.97 19.46
CA LYS A 12 -29.96 9.26 19.26
C LYS A 12 -29.33 9.03 20.63
N GLU A 13 -28.89 7.81 20.87
CA GLU A 13 -28.12 7.44 22.05
C GLU A 13 -26.90 6.65 21.60
N ALA A 14 -25.71 7.02 22.07
CA ALA A 14 -24.46 6.31 21.83
C ALA A 14 -23.78 6.01 23.16
N MET A 15 -23.31 4.79 23.32
CA MET A 15 -22.54 4.35 24.48
C MET A 15 -21.28 3.65 23.98
N LEU A 16 -20.14 3.99 24.56
CA LEU A 16 -18.90 3.29 24.35
C LEU A 16 -18.78 2.16 25.37
N HIS A 17 -18.64 0.94 24.87
CA HIS A 17 -18.34 -0.23 25.69
C HIS A 17 -16.87 -0.60 25.50
N PRO A 18 -16.04 -0.65 26.56
CA PRO A 18 -14.72 -1.25 26.47
C PRO A 18 -14.84 -2.71 26.01
N LEU A 19 -13.97 -3.10 25.05
CA LEU A 19 -14.06 -4.45 24.46
C LEU A 19 -13.82 -5.57 25.48
N ASP A 20 -12.99 -5.31 26.51
CA ASP A 20 -12.71 -6.23 27.61
C ASP A 20 -13.90 -6.49 28.54
N THR A 21 -14.94 -5.64 28.49
CA THR A 21 -16.17 -5.80 29.27
C THR A 21 -17.26 -6.58 28.52
N LEU A 22 -17.05 -6.88 27.24
CA LEU A 22 -18.00 -7.62 26.44
C LEU A 22 -17.71 -9.12 26.52
N PRO A 23 -18.76 -9.96 26.59
CA PRO A 23 -18.55 -11.41 26.54
C PRO A 23 -17.96 -11.81 25.20
N THR A 24 -16.94 -12.66 25.22
CA THR A 24 -16.43 -13.29 24.01
C THR A 24 -17.43 -14.34 23.54
N VAL A 25 -17.91 -14.18 22.32
CA VAL A 25 -18.78 -15.16 21.67
C VAL A 25 -18.00 -15.80 20.54
N GLU A 26 -17.61 -17.04 20.70
CA GLU A 26 -17.08 -17.83 19.59
C GLU A 26 -18.20 -18.24 18.67
N THR A 27 -18.02 -18.05 17.38
CA THR A 27 -18.96 -18.41 16.33
C THR A 27 -18.33 -19.43 15.38
N HIS A 28 -19.17 -20.18 14.63
CA HIS A 28 -18.63 -21.07 13.59
C HIS A 28 -17.82 -20.31 12.51
N PHE A 29 -18.06 -19.02 12.31
CA PHE A 29 -17.28 -18.18 11.42
C PHE A 29 -15.82 -18.02 11.88
N ASP A 30 -15.55 -18.07 13.20
CA ASP A 30 -14.19 -17.97 13.71
C ASP A 30 -13.38 -19.22 13.33
N GLU A 31 -13.98 -20.40 13.34
CA GLU A 31 -13.32 -21.63 12.93
C GLU A 31 -13.10 -21.69 11.42
N GLU A 32 -14.10 -21.31 10.62
CA GLU A 32 -13.97 -21.22 9.16
C GLU A 32 -12.92 -20.19 8.76
N GLY A 33 -12.94 -18.99 9.37
CA GLY A 33 -11.95 -17.94 9.13
C GLY A 33 -10.53 -18.37 9.49
N LYS A 34 -10.35 -19.06 10.63
CA LYS A 34 -9.07 -19.63 11.03
C LYS A 34 -8.58 -20.70 10.05
N ALA A 35 -9.49 -21.57 9.56
CA ALA A 35 -9.14 -22.59 8.59
C ALA A 35 -8.64 -21.98 7.28
N LEU A 36 -9.39 -21.02 6.72
CA LEU A 36 -9.01 -20.29 5.49
C LEU A 36 -7.69 -19.55 5.65
N LEU A 37 -7.49 -18.85 6.77
CA LEU A 37 -6.26 -18.10 7.01
C LEU A 37 -5.03 -18.99 7.18
N ASN A 38 -5.20 -20.21 7.69
CA ASN A 38 -4.11 -21.17 7.86
C ASN A 38 -3.85 -22.04 6.62
N GLU A 39 -4.61 -21.87 5.56
CA GLU A 39 -4.39 -22.60 4.31
C GLU A 39 -3.07 -22.16 3.68
N PRO A 40 -2.14 -23.08 3.39
CA PRO A 40 -0.93 -22.77 2.68
C PRO A 40 -1.24 -22.35 1.24
N VAL A 41 -0.76 -21.17 0.86
CA VAL A 41 -0.96 -20.60 -0.48
C VAL A 41 0.33 -20.60 -1.29
N ILE A 42 1.49 -20.63 -0.62
CA ILE A 42 2.80 -20.74 -1.27
C ILE A 42 3.53 -21.95 -0.67
N HIS A 43 3.95 -22.89 -1.52
CA HIS A 43 4.48 -24.20 -1.13
C HIS A 43 6.00 -24.33 -1.29
N HIS A 44 6.71 -23.23 -1.27
CA HIS A 44 8.18 -23.18 -1.29
C HIS A 44 8.68 -22.22 -0.20
N PRO A 45 9.94 -22.39 0.25
CA PRO A 45 10.49 -21.51 1.27
C PRO A 45 10.54 -20.05 0.83
N VAL A 46 10.10 -19.15 1.71
CA VAL A 46 10.10 -17.71 1.49
C VAL A 46 10.81 -17.03 2.64
N HIS A 47 11.74 -16.13 2.32
CA HIS A 47 12.42 -15.28 3.28
C HIS A 47 12.33 -13.82 2.84
N LEU A 48 11.44 -13.08 3.46
CA LEU A 48 11.16 -11.67 3.18
C LEU A 48 11.34 -10.86 4.47
N GLU A 49 12.31 -9.96 4.46
CA GLU A 49 12.59 -9.11 5.62
C GLU A 49 11.72 -7.86 5.65
N ASN A 50 11.46 -7.35 6.86
CA ASN A 50 10.81 -6.06 7.07
C ASN A 50 11.83 -5.04 7.57
N LYS A 51 12.09 -4.00 6.78
CA LYS A 51 12.87 -2.81 7.15
C LYS A 51 12.23 -1.58 6.54
N THR A 52 12.07 -0.55 7.35
CA THR A 52 11.37 0.67 6.95
C THR A 52 12.30 1.82 6.54
N ASP A 53 13.58 1.71 6.85
CA ASP A 53 14.60 2.76 6.66
C ASP A 53 15.54 2.51 5.47
N VAL A 54 15.48 1.31 4.89
CA VAL A 54 16.31 0.92 3.75
C VAL A 54 15.49 0.20 2.69
N ILE A 55 15.93 0.28 1.44
CA ILE A 55 15.39 -0.53 0.35
C ILE A 55 15.88 -1.97 0.55
N THR A 56 14.96 -2.91 0.64
CA THR A 56 15.22 -4.34 0.72
C THR A 56 14.75 -5.03 -0.55
N GLN A 57 15.16 -6.29 -0.73
CA GLN A 57 14.59 -7.12 -1.80
C GLN A 57 13.07 -7.22 -1.69
N THR A 58 12.54 -7.31 -0.46
CA THR A 58 11.10 -7.38 -0.18
C THR A 58 10.36 -6.13 -0.65
N THR A 59 10.87 -4.94 -0.28
CA THR A 59 10.24 -3.66 -0.67
C THR A 59 10.34 -3.42 -2.17
N TYR A 60 11.46 -3.83 -2.78
CA TYR A 60 11.63 -3.74 -4.23
C TYR A 60 10.67 -4.67 -4.98
N LEU A 61 10.52 -5.92 -4.51
CA LEU A 61 9.56 -6.89 -5.06
C LEU A 61 8.12 -6.40 -4.96
N LEU A 62 7.76 -5.72 -3.86
CA LEU A 62 6.45 -5.09 -3.71
C LEU A 62 6.25 -3.96 -4.72
N ALA A 63 7.26 -3.09 -4.91
CA ALA A 63 7.19 -2.02 -5.90
C ALA A 63 7.08 -2.55 -7.33
N GLU A 64 7.80 -3.63 -7.63
CA GLU A 64 7.71 -4.35 -8.90
C GLU A 64 6.32 -4.93 -9.13
N SER A 65 5.69 -5.54 -8.09
CA SER A 65 4.32 -6.05 -8.18
C SER A 65 3.32 -4.95 -8.55
N VAL A 66 3.47 -3.78 -7.93
CA VAL A 66 2.63 -2.61 -8.25
C VAL A 66 2.85 -2.14 -9.68
N PHE A 67 4.11 -2.06 -10.12
CA PHE A 67 4.46 -1.68 -11.49
C PHE A 67 3.83 -2.62 -12.52
N GLU A 68 4.02 -3.93 -12.35
CA GLU A 68 3.49 -4.94 -13.27
C GLU A 68 1.95 -4.94 -13.30
N PHE A 69 1.31 -4.95 -12.13
CA PHE A 69 -0.15 -4.99 -12.04
C PHE A 69 -0.81 -3.74 -12.61
N THR A 70 -0.26 -2.57 -12.30
CA THR A 70 -0.82 -1.31 -12.82
C THR A 70 -0.53 -1.10 -14.30
N ASN A 71 0.38 -1.86 -14.91
CA ASN A 71 0.85 -1.68 -16.27
C ASN A 71 1.17 -0.20 -16.55
N ALA A 72 1.87 0.42 -15.59
CA ALA A 72 2.28 1.82 -15.64
C ALA A 72 3.71 1.96 -16.18
N ASP A 73 4.13 3.17 -16.51
CA ASP A 73 5.51 3.43 -16.96
C ASP A 73 6.51 3.33 -15.81
N CYS A 74 6.05 3.58 -14.57
CA CYS A 74 6.84 3.51 -13.35
C CYS A 74 5.96 3.31 -12.13
N ALA A 75 6.57 3.03 -10.95
CA ALA A 75 5.83 2.90 -9.70
C ALA A 75 6.52 3.56 -8.51
N ILE A 76 5.72 3.92 -7.50
CA ILE A 76 6.18 4.39 -6.19
C ILE A 76 5.32 3.81 -5.08
N ILE A 77 5.99 3.33 -4.03
CA ILE A 77 5.38 2.88 -2.77
C ILE A 77 6.23 3.37 -1.59
N ASN A 78 5.84 2.99 -0.36
CA ASN A 78 6.67 3.21 0.83
C ASN A 78 6.92 1.90 1.58
N ALA A 79 8.06 1.83 2.26
CA ALA A 79 8.51 0.62 2.93
C ALA A 79 7.61 0.19 4.10
N GLY A 80 6.98 1.13 4.78
CA GLY A 80 6.07 0.85 5.90
C GLY A 80 4.75 0.16 5.51
N LEU A 81 4.50 -0.02 4.21
CA LEU A 81 3.43 -0.91 3.75
C LEU A 81 3.69 -2.37 4.13
N ILE A 82 4.95 -2.76 4.29
CA ILE A 82 5.34 -4.07 4.80
C ILE A 82 5.41 -3.98 6.32
N VAL A 83 4.38 -4.47 7.00
CA VAL A 83 4.27 -4.41 8.47
C VAL A 83 5.10 -5.49 9.15
N GLN A 84 5.20 -6.65 8.52
CA GLN A 84 5.93 -7.81 9.05
C GLN A 84 6.62 -8.58 7.91
N GLY A 85 7.81 -9.10 8.20
CA GLY A 85 8.49 -10.03 7.30
C GLY A 85 7.89 -11.43 7.36
N ILE A 86 8.24 -12.25 6.39
CA ILE A 86 7.90 -13.68 6.32
C ILE A 86 9.19 -14.50 6.31
N GLN A 87 9.24 -15.53 7.16
CA GLN A 87 10.26 -16.58 7.10
C GLN A 87 9.57 -17.91 7.37
N ALA A 88 9.25 -18.63 6.31
CA ALA A 88 8.48 -19.86 6.38
C ALA A 88 8.84 -20.80 5.22
N ASP A 89 8.70 -22.12 5.46
CA ASP A 89 8.85 -23.15 4.41
C ASP A 89 7.60 -23.20 3.52
N GLN A 90 6.47 -22.80 4.06
CA GLN A 90 5.19 -22.60 3.37
C GLN A 90 4.56 -21.34 3.90
N VAL A 91 3.98 -20.53 3.03
CA VAL A 91 3.32 -19.29 3.40
C VAL A 91 1.82 -19.46 3.37
N THR A 92 1.14 -19.04 4.42
CA THR A 92 -0.31 -19.09 4.57
C THR A 92 -0.97 -17.76 4.18
N GLU A 93 -2.28 -17.76 3.97
CA GLU A 93 -3.06 -16.52 3.83
C GLU A 93 -2.87 -15.60 5.05
N TYR A 94 -2.72 -16.16 6.23
CA TYR A 94 -2.49 -15.40 7.46
C TYR A 94 -1.15 -14.64 7.42
N ASP A 95 -0.09 -15.27 6.89
CA ASP A 95 1.22 -14.62 6.76
C ASP A 95 1.15 -13.43 5.81
N ILE A 96 0.46 -13.59 4.66
CA ILE A 96 0.23 -12.49 3.71
C ILE A 96 -0.58 -11.35 4.35
N HIS A 97 -1.65 -11.68 5.09
CA HIS A 97 -2.45 -10.70 5.81
C HIS A 97 -1.65 -9.94 6.87
N ARG A 98 -0.77 -10.62 7.61
CA ARG A 98 0.09 -9.98 8.61
C ARG A 98 1.15 -9.10 8.00
N MET A 99 1.66 -9.51 6.85
CA MET A 99 2.67 -8.74 6.12
C MET A 99 2.09 -7.47 5.52
N LEU A 100 0.92 -7.56 4.87
CA LEU A 100 0.25 -6.48 4.15
C LEU A 100 -1.22 -6.34 4.59
N PRO A 101 -1.48 -5.85 5.83
CA PRO A 101 -2.83 -5.80 6.39
C PRO A 101 -3.70 -4.68 5.83
N HIS A 102 -3.19 -3.90 4.88
CA HIS A 102 -3.82 -2.69 4.38
C HIS A 102 -4.94 -3.00 3.38
N PRO A 103 -6.18 -2.53 3.61
CA PRO A 103 -7.24 -2.52 2.59
C PRO A 103 -7.02 -1.32 1.65
N ILE A 104 -5.91 -1.33 0.92
CA ILE A 104 -5.49 -0.24 0.03
C ILE A 104 -5.61 -0.72 -1.40
N ASN A 105 -6.27 0.10 -2.23
CA ASN A 105 -6.40 -0.15 -3.65
C ASN A 105 -5.18 0.36 -4.42
N LEU A 106 -4.97 -0.25 -5.56
CA LEU A 106 -3.96 0.19 -6.50
C LEU A 106 -4.58 1.15 -7.51
N VAL A 107 -3.79 2.12 -7.90
CA VAL A 107 -4.20 3.13 -8.87
C VAL A 107 -3.12 3.36 -9.91
N ARG A 108 -3.57 3.74 -11.11
CA ARG A 108 -2.73 4.28 -12.16
C ARG A 108 -3.09 5.76 -12.35
N VAL A 109 -2.11 6.63 -12.12
CA VAL A 109 -2.28 8.09 -12.19
C VAL A 109 -1.60 8.60 -13.46
N LYS A 110 -2.29 9.42 -14.23
CA LYS A 110 -1.70 10.11 -15.38
C LYS A 110 -1.05 11.40 -14.89
N VAL A 111 0.25 11.53 -15.09
CA VAL A 111 1.08 12.66 -14.64
C VAL A 111 1.86 13.27 -15.80
N THR A 112 2.16 14.56 -15.74
CA THR A 112 3.17 15.20 -16.61
C THR A 112 4.57 14.88 -16.11
N GLY A 113 5.60 15.06 -16.95
CA GLY A 113 6.98 14.90 -16.51
C GLY A 113 7.36 15.86 -15.39
N THR A 114 6.84 17.09 -15.40
CA THR A 114 7.00 18.03 -14.30
C THR A 114 6.43 17.49 -12.98
N GLU A 115 5.22 16.92 -12.98
CA GLU A 115 4.61 16.33 -11.80
C GLU A 115 5.38 15.10 -11.33
N LEU A 116 5.85 14.27 -12.26
CA LEU A 116 6.66 13.09 -11.95
C LEU A 116 8.00 13.45 -11.31
N LYS A 117 8.70 14.47 -11.82
CA LYS A 117 9.91 15.01 -11.20
C LYS A 117 9.64 15.51 -9.78
N ASN A 118 8.52 16.19 -9.56
CA ASN A 118 8.11 16.64 -8.23
C ASN A 118 7.82 15.46 -7.28
N VAL A 119 7.27 14.35 -7.78
CA VAL A 119 7.12 13.10 -6.99
C VAL A 119 8.48 12.57 -6.57
N ILE A 120 9.45 12.50 -7.49
CA ILE A 120 10.82 12.04 -7.18
C ILE A 120 11.48 12.97 -6.14
N ILE A 121 11.42 14.28 -6.33
CA ILE A 121 11.98 15.28 -5.40
C ILE A 121 11.35 15.12 -4.00
N LYS A 122 10.03 14.95 -3.95
CA LYS A 122 9.31 14.74 -2.68
C LYS A 122 9.73 13.46 -2.00
N SER A 123 9.92 12.37 -2.75
CA SER A 123 10.33 11.08 -2.21
C SER A 123 11.73 11.09 -1.58
N GLN A 124 12.59 12.02 -1.98
CA GLN A 124 13.94 12.17 -1.40
C GLN A 124 13.94 12.91 -0.05
N LYS A 125 12.85 13.61 0.27
CA LYS A 125 12.70 14.24 1.58
C LYS A 125 12.35 13.16 2.59
N GLN A 126 13.27 12.86 3.48
CA GLN A 126 13.10 11.84 4.51
C GLN A 126 12.19 12.29 5.69
N GLU A 127 11.35 13.30 5.47
CA GLU A 127 10.45 13.85 6.50
C GLU A 127 9.44 12.83 7.04
N TYR A 128 9.10 11.80 6.23
CA TYR A 128 8.16 10.74 6.60
C TYR A 128 8.84 9.44 7.03
N LEU A 129 10.16 9.36 6.97
CA LEU A 129 10.90 8.11 7.23
C LEU A 129 10.55 7.48 8.58
N HIS A 130 10.41 8.30 9.60
CA HIS A 130 10.06 7.88 10.96
C HIS A 130 8.68 8.38 11.42
N GLU A 131 7.86 8.87 10.49
CA GLU A 131 6.52 9.34 10.83
C GLU A 131 5.61 8.17 11.19
N HIS A 132 4.91 8.29 12.32
CA HIS A 132 3.80 7.42 12.67
C HIS A 132 2.60 7.77 11.80
N ALA A 133 2.37 6.96 10.78
CA ALA A 133 1.29 7.17 9.84
C ALA A 133 0.00 6.51 10.33
N GLN A 134 -1.11 7.22 10.21
CA GLN A 134 -2.43 6.70 10.55
C GLN A 134 -3.49 7.14 9.54
N GLY A 135 -4.47 6.28 9.32
CA GLY A 135 -5.61 6.56 8.46
C GLY A 135 -5.37 6.25 6.99
N LEU A 136 -6.30 6.63 6.12
CA LEU A 136 -6.28 6.40 4.67
C LEU A 136 -6.05 4.93 4.26
N GLY A 137 -6.53 3.98 5.09
CA GLY A 137 -6.31 2.55 4.84
C GLY A 137 -4.98 2.00 5.38
N PHE A 138 -4.01 2.85 5.73
CA PHE A 138 -2.74 2.42 6.31
C PHE A 138 -2.94 1.76 7.68
N ARG A 139 -2.32 0.59 7.88
CA ARG A 139 -2.39 -0.23 9.10
C ARG A 139 -1.01 -0.48 9.73
N GLY A 140 0.05 0.06 9.14
CA GLY A 140 1.38 0.07 9.72
C GLY A 140 1.52 1.09 10.83
N ASP A 141 2.69 1.12 11.44
CA ASP A 141 3.07 2.11 12.45
C ASP A 141 3.93 3.22 11.82
N ILE A 142 5.05 2.84 11.24
CA ILE A 142 5.99 3.78 10.62
C ILE A 142 5.73 3.84 9.11
N PHE A 143 5.69 5.05 8.54
CA PHE A 143 5.53 5.24 7.11
C PHE A 143 6.71 4.65 6.31
N GLY A 144 7.93 4.92 6.75
CA GLY A 144 9.16 4.43 6.11
C GLY A 144 9.56 5.18 4.84
N GLY A 145 10.67 4.75 4.27
CA GLY A 145 11.22 5.36 3.05
C GLY A 145 10.41 5.01 1.80
N TYR A 146 10.49 5.89 0.80
CA TYR A 146 9.89 5.64 -0.50
C TYR A 146 10.76 4.72 -1.36
N ILE A 147 10.11 3.84 -2.12
CA ILE A 147 10.72 2.96 -3.10
C ILE A 147 10.24 3.37 -4.48
N LEU A 148 11.18 3.72 -5.34
CA LEU A 148 10.95 4.05 -6.74
C LEU A 148 11.25 2.82 -7.59
N TYR A 149 10.35 2.45 -8.48
CA TYR A 149 10.56 1.40 -9.46
C TYR A 149 10.50 1.99 -10.87
N ASN A 150 11.49 1.67 -11.69
CA ASN A 150 11.65 2.21 -13.04
C ASN A 150 11.76 3.74 -13.10
N LEU A 151 12.06 4.37 -11.95
CA LEU A 151 12.28 5.78 -11.75
C LEU A 151 13.59 6.01 -11.02
N GLY A 152 14.27 7.11 -11.34
CA GLY A 152 15.48 7.47 -10.62
C GLY A 152 15.89 8.92 -10.82
N PHE A 153 16.96 9.30 -10.10
CA PHE A 153 17.56 10.62 -10.20
C PHE A 153 19.07 10.54 -9.93
N ILE A 154 19.80 11.46 -10.50
CA ILE A 154 21.21 11.70 -10.22
C ILE A 154 21.31 13.12 -9.68
N GLU A 155 21.50 13.24 -8.35
CA GLU A 155 21.49 14.54 -7.65
C GLU A 155 22.56 15.49 -8.18
N SER A 156 23.78 14.99 -8.41
CA SER A 156 24.91 15.78 -8.91
C SER A 156 24.69 16.41 -10.29
N GLU A 157 23.77 15.83 -11.08
CA GLU A 157 23.45 16.28 -12.43
C GLU A 157 22.09 16.95 -12.53
N ALA A 158 21.32 16.98 -11.42
CA ALA A 158 19.91 17.38 -11.39
C ALA A 158 19.08 16.64 -12.47
N ARG A 159 19.44 15.39 -12.75
CA ARG A 159 18.87 14.57 -13.81
C ARG A 159 17.87 13.60 -13.25
N TYR A 160 16.67 13.56 -13.84
CA TYR A 160 15.58 12.66 -13.49
C TYR A 160 15.27 11.77 -14.68
N PHE A 161 15.10 10.47 -14.43
CA PHE A 161 14.93 9.51 -15.51
C PHE A 161 13.85 8.46 -15.20
N ILE A 162 13.27 7.95 -16.25
CA ILE A 162 12.34 6.83 -16.27
C ILE A 162 12.84 5.81 -17.29
N ASN A 163 12.95 4.54 -16.89
CA ASN A 163 13.49 3.47 -17.72
C ASN A 163 14.86 3.81 -18.37
N GLY A 164 15.68 4.59 -17.66
CA GLY A 164 16.99 5.03 -18.13
C GLY A 164 16.99 6.23 -19.08
N GLU A 165 15.83 6.72 -19.50
CA GLU A 165 15.67 7.90 -20.35
C GLU A 165 15.31 9.13 -19.53
N ASP A 166 15.76 10.32 -19.97
CA ASP A 166 15.43 11.57 -19.29
C ASP A 166 13.93 11.87 -19.34
N ILE A 167 13.38 12.32 -18.22
CA ILE A 167 11.97 12.72 -18.14
C ILE A 167 11.77 14.05 -18.88
N ASP A 168 10.90 14.05 -19.89
CA ASP A 168 10.44 15.26 -20.58
C ASP A 168 9.29 15.90 -19.79
N ASP A 169 9.43 17.20 -19.46
CA ASP A 169 8.49 17.95 -18.64
C ASP A 169 7.05 17.97 -19.20
N GLU A 170 6.93 18.03 -20.53
CA GLU A 170 5.65 18.17 -21.22
C GLU A 170 5.00 16.81 -21.59
N GLN A 171 5.78 15.75 -21.54
CA GLN A 171 5.28 14.41 -21.84
C GLN A 171 4.39 13.90 -20.71
N TYR A 172 3.38 13.12 -21.06
CA TYR A 172 2.56 12.39 -20.09
C TYR A 172 3.12 11.00 -19.85
N TYR A 173 3.12 10.63 -18.58
CA TYR A 173 3.50 9.32 -18.07
C TYR A 173 2.38 8.74 -17.22
N THR A 174 2.46 7.44 -16.96
CA THR A 174 1.59 6.75 -16.03
C THR A 174 2.39 6.31 -14.80
N LEU A 175 1.85 6.61 -13.62
CA LEU A 175 2.44 6.26 -12.32
C LEU A 175 1.56 5.22 -11.63
N GLY A 176 2.10 4.03 -11.40
CA GLY A 176 1.50 3.00 -10.56
C GLY A 176 1.76 3.28 -9.09
N THR A 177 0.72 3.26 -8.26
CA THR A 177 0.87 3.51 -6.83
C THR A 177 -0.35 3.06 -6.03
N VAL A 178 -0.38 3.40 -4.74
CA VAL A 178 -1.51 3.18 -3.84
C VAL A 178 -2.43 4.40 -3.77
N ASP A 179 -3.73 4.17 -3.62
CA ASP A 179 -4.75 5.23 -3.69
C ASP A 179 -4.54 6.36 -2.67
N MET A 180 -4.02 6.05 -1.49
CA MET A 180 -3.76 7.03 -0.43
C MET A 180 -2.83 8.18 -0.87
N TYR A 181 -2.01 7.99 -1.91
CA TYR A 181 -1.13 9.04 -2.40
C TYR A 181 -1.87 10.09 -3.23
N THR A 182 -3.01 9.74 -3.82
CA THR A 182 -3.83 10.66 -4.61
C THR A 182 -4.67 11.62 -3.77
N PHE A 183 -4.78 11.38 -2.46
CA PHE A 183 -5.55 12.24 -1.55
C PHE A 183 -4.82 13.55 -1.17
N GLY A 184 -3.56 13.69 -1.59
CA GLY A 184 -2.78 14.93 -1.47
C GLY A 184 -2.08 15.15 -0.13
N ARG A 185 -2.15 14.22 0.81
CA ARG A 185 -1.40 14.32 2.08
C ARG A 185 0.10 14.14 1.85
N TYR A 186 0.48 13.07 1.18
CA TYR A 186 1.88 12.72 0.94
C TYR A 186 2.42 13.32 -0.34
N PHE A 187 1.60 13.34 -1.39
CA PHE A 187 1.94 13.90 -2.70
C PHE A 187 0.87 14.91 -3.13
N PRO A 188 0.99 16.19 -2.68
CA PRO A 188 0.01 17.22 -3.05
C PRO A 188 -0.17 17.40 -4.57
N MET A 189 0.90 17.14 -5.37
CA MET A 189 0.87 17.24 -6.82
C MET A 189 0.00 16.17 -7.49
N LEU A 190 -0.29 15.05 -6.82
CA LEU A 190 -1.14 13.99 -7.38
C LEU A 190 -2.64 14.23 -7.13
N LYS A 191 -2.98 15.20 -6.26
CA LYS A 191 -4.38 15.44 -5.90
C LYS A 191 -5.18 15.97 -7.08
N GLY A 192 -6.23 15.23 -7.43
CA GLY A 192 -7.17 15.65 -8.49
C GLY A 192 -6.71 15.34 -9.90
N LEU A 193 -5.56 14.65 -10.07
CA LEU A 193 -5.13 14.18 -11.37
C LEU A 193 -6.01 13.00 -11.87
N PRO A 194 -6.06 12.79 -13.18
CA PRO A 194 -6.76 11.63 -13.74
C PRO A 194 -6.22 10.33 -13.16
N THR A 195 -7.08 9.62 -12.42
CA THR A 195 -6.73 8.43 -11.66
C THR A 195 -7.67 7.29 -12.02
N GLU A 196 -7.09 6.16 -12.39
CA GLU A 196 -7.81 4.91 -12.62
C GLU A 196 -7.63 3.99 -11.40
N TYR A 197 -8.74 3.59 -10.78
CA TYR A 197 -8.74 2.63 -9.68
C TYR A 197 -8.81 1.21 -10.23
N LEU A 198 -7.82 0.40 -9.87
CA LEU A 198 -7.67 -0.96 -10.36
C LEU A 198 -8.24 -1.93 -9.31
N MET A 199 -9.54 -2.13 -9.36
CA MET A 199 -10.30 -2.95 -8.42
C MET A 199 -10.75 -4.25 -9.09
N PRO A 200 -11.03 -5.33 -8.32
CA PRO A 200 -11.21 -5.35 -6.85
C PRO A 200 -9.96 -5.67 -6.03
N GLU A 201 -8.82 -5.92 -6.64
CA GLU A 201 -7.61 -6.40 -5.98
C GLU A 201 -7.03 -5.36 -5.02
N PHE A 202 -6.60 -5.82 -3.84
CA PHE A 202 -5.81 -5.04 -2.91
C PHE A 202 -4.30 -5.30 -3.11
N LEU A 203 -3.50 -4.45 -2.51
CA LEU A 203 -2.04 -4.55 -2.55
C LEU A 203 -1.52 -5.95 -2.16
N ARG A 204 -2.13 -6.59 -1.14
CA ARG A 204 -1.75 -7.94 -0.70
C ARG A 204 -2.05 -9.02 -1.74
N ASP A 205 -3.13 -8.84 -2.50
CA ASP A 205 -3.58 -9.85 -3.48
C ASP A 205 -2.59 -9.92 -4.63
N ILE A 206 -2.16 -8.77 -5.16
CA ILE A 206 -1.15 -8.72 -6.22
C ILE A 206 0.23 -9.18 -5.74
N PHE A 207 0.58 -8.89 -4.48
CA PHE A 207 1.85 -9.35 -3.92
C PHE A 207 1.86 -10.87 -3.70
N LYS A 208 0.74 -11.46 -3.28
CA LYS A 208 0.57 -12.90 -3.22
C LYS A 208 0.80 -13.54 -4.60
N GLU A 209 0.17 -13.01 -5.64
CA GLU A 209 0.36 -13.51 -7.01
C GLU A 209 1.84 -13.41 -7.46
N LYS A 210 2.54 -12.34 -7.07
CA LYS A 210 3.97 -12.20 -7.35
C LYS A 210 4.79 -13.28 -6.65
N LEU A 211 4.47 -13.59 -5.39
CA LEU A 211 5.17 -14.60 -4.60
C LEU A 211 4.94 -16.03 -5.10
N LEU A 212 3.79 -16.32 -5.72
CA LEU A 212 3.52 -17.62 -6.34
C LEU A 212 4.47 -17.93 -7.50
N ASN A 213 5.04 -16.90 -8.12
CA ASN A 213 5.93 -17.00 -9.28
C ASN A 213 7.39 -16.63 -8.93
N TYR A 214 7.69 -16.40 -7.65
CA TYR A 214 8.99 -16.00 -7.15
C TYR A 214 9.85 -17.21 -6.82
#